data_71a3ad9b7d97b4b7b3b59dc6754a4711
#
_entry.id   71a3ad9b7d97b4b7b3b59dc6754a4711
#
_cell.length_a   1.000
_cell.length_b   1.000
_cell.length_c   1.000
_cell.angle_alpha   90.00
_cell.angle_beta   90.00
_cell.angle_gamma   90.00
#
_symmetry.space_group_name_H-M   'P 1'
#
loop_
_entity.id
_entity.type
_entity.pdbx_description
1 polymer ?
#
loop_
_entity_poly.entity_id
_entity_poly.type
_entity_poly.pdbx_seq_one_letter_code
_entity_poly.pdbx_strand_id
1 'polypeptide(L)'
;AEDAKEATGSMGDDTPLAVLSDKYRPLYHYFRQNFSQVTNPPIDSLRENKVMSLKTRFGNLGNILDFDNLTEENIYVLDSPVLSNSQFDKFIDFFGKNQRILECLFDKNSDLESALENLKNQAEQAAREGITQLVLTDKNISSEKLPMPMLLCIGAVNTHLIKLGLRGYVSINVQTGDALDTHSFATLIGVGATTVNPYLAFDSLYQRHSKKLFGKFSFDECVSRYIKSVNFGLLKIMSKMGISVLSSYRGGCNFETVGLSRTIVKDYFPGVVSKISGIGLSG
;
A
#
# COMPACT_ATOMS: atom_id res chain seq x y z
N ALA A 1 -10.47 4.67 16.79
CA ALA A 1 -10.75 6.07 16.35
C ALA A 1 -10.69 7.07 17.52
N GLU A 2 -11.21 6.73 18.70
CA GLU A 2 -11.22 7.67 19.85
C GLU A 2 -9.81 8.07 20.27
N ASP A 3 -8.90 7.13 20.42
CA ASP A 3 -7.52 7.40 20.88
C ASP A 3 -6.56 7.72 19.73
N ALA A 4 -7.04 7.68 18.48
CA ALA A 4 -6.22 7.79 17.28
C ALA A 4 -5.02 6.83 17.30
N LYS A 5 -5.25 5.64 17.82
CA LYS A 5 -4.29 4.54 17.92
C LYS A 5 -4.95 3.23 17.49
N GLU A 6 -4.15 2.34 16.97
CA GLU A 6 -4.56 0.95 16.77
C GLU A 6 -4.52 0.22 18.10
N ALA A 7 -5.50 -0.66 18.33
CA ALA A 7 -5.53 -1.52 19.51
C ALA A 7 -4.50 -2.65 19.30
N THR A 8 -3.27 -2.40 19.66
CA THR A 8 -2.19 -3.40 19.58
C THR A 8 -1.74 -3.81 20.96
N GLY A 9 -1.59 -5.12 21.15
CA GLY A 9 -0.88 -5.66 22.30
C GLY A 9 0.63 -5.51 22.16
N SER A 10 1.35 -5.54 23.28
CA SER A 10 2.83 -5.46 23.30
C SER A 10 3.51 -6.83 23.33
N MET A 11 2.76 -7.90 23.50
CA MET A 11 3.24 -9.24 23.87
C MET A 11 3.25 -10.25 22.72
N GLY A 12 3.07 -9.79 21.49
CA GLY A 12 3.01 -10.66 20.31
C GLY A 12 1.61 -10.88 19.80
N ASP A 13 1.45 -11.80 18.86
CA ASP A 13 0.21 -12.12 18.16
C ASP A 13 -0.09 -13.61 18.35
N ASP A 14 -1.16 -13.91 19.07
CA ASP A 14 -1.66 -15.26 19.29
C ASP A 14 -2.62 -15.75 18.19
N THR A 15 -2.85 -14.94 17.17
CA THR A 15 -3.71 -15.29 16.04
C THR A 15 -3.11 -16.48 15.29
N PRO A 16 -3.88 -17.57 15.07
CA PRO A 16 -3.42 -18.70 14.27
C PRO A 16 -2.97 -18.25 12.87
N LEU A 17 -1.97 -18.96 12.32
CA LEU A 17 -1.50 -18.71 10.95
C LEU A 17 -2.66 -18.81 9.96
N ALA A 18 -2.71 -17.92 8.98
CA ALA A 18 -3.77 -17.88 7.96
C ALA A 18 -3.93 -19.24 7.25
N VAL A 19 -2.81 -19.92 6.96
CA VAL A 19 -2.79 -21.24 6.30
C VAL A 19 -3.50 -22.34 7.11
N LEU A 20 -3.69 -22.16 8.40
CA LEU A 20 -4.39 -23.10 9.29
C LEU A 20 -5.87 -22.78 9.45
N SER A 21 -6.36 -21.70 8.84
CA SER A 21 -7.76 -21.28 8.92
C SER A 21 -8.60 -22.03 7.88
N ASP A 22 -9.77 -22.50 8.30
CA ASP A 22 -10.84 -23.04 7.43
C ASP A 22 -11.73 -21.93 6.83
N LYS A 23 -11.47 -20.67 7.22
CA LYS A 23 -12.20 -19.48 6.75
C LYS A 23 -11.32 -18.65 5.84
N TYR A 24 -11.97 -17.90 4.98
CA TYR A 24 -11.27 -16.90 4.15
C TYR A 24 -10.38 -15.99 5.01
N ARG A 25 -9.15 -15.82 4.56
CA ARG A 25 -8.18 -14.88 5.12
C ARG A 25 -7.64 -13.99 4.01
N PRO A 26 -7.62 -12.66 4.22
CA PRO A 26 -7.00 -11.74 3.27
C PRO A 26 -5.54 -12.10 3.00
N LEU A 27 -5.05 -11.82 1.79
CA LEU A 27 -3.68 -12.15 1.38
C LEU A 27 -2.62 -11.56 2.34
N TYR A 28 -2.89 -10.40 2.94
CA TYR A 28 -2.01 -9.77 3.94
C TYR A 28 -1.67 -10.68 5.13
N HIS A 29 -2.58 -11.53 5.55
CA HIS A 29 -2.38 -12.41 6.71
C HIS A 29 -1.36 -13.53 6.46
N TYR A 30 -1.00 -13.78 5.20
CA TYR A 30 0.06 -14.71 4.84
C TYR A 30 1.45 -14.07 4.87
N PHE A 31 1.52 -12.74 5.01
CA PHE A 31 2.76 -11.98 5.11
C PHE A 31 3.07 -11.64 6.56
N ARG A 32 4.32 -11.80 6.93
CA ARG A 32 4.85 -11.42 8.24
C ARG A 32 5.99 -10.43 8.05
N GLN A 33 5.92 -9.31 8.77
CA GLN A 33 6.96 -8.29 8.77
C GLN A 33 8.23 -8.84 9.39
N ASN A 34 9.34 -8.75 8.69
CA ASN A 34 10.67 -8.98 9.25
C ASN A 34 11.15 -7.72 9.97
N PHE A 35 11.76 -7.91 11.13
CA PHE A 35 12.38 -6.83 11.88
C PHE A 35 13.88 -7.05 11.94
N SER A 36 14.65 -5.96 11.84
CA SER A 36 16.10 -5.99 11.99
C SER A 36 16.49 -5.73 13.44
N GLN A 37 17.51 -6.43 13.92
CA GLN A 37 18.15 -6.04 15.17
C GLN A 37 19.02 -4.81 14.91
N VAL A 38 18.64 -3.66 15.47
CA VAL A 38 19.40 -2.43 15.33
C VAL A 38 20.56 -2.39 16.33
N THR A 39 21.75 -1.95 15.89
CA THR A 39 22.97 -1.90 16.72
C THR A 39 23.02 -0.67 17.61
N ASN A 40 22.41 0.43 17.19
CA ASN A 40 22.25 1.64 17.99
C ASN A 40 20.99 1.57 18.85
N PRO A 41 20.90 2.36 19.95
CA PRO A 41 19.65 2.45 20.68
C PRO A 41 18.49 2.72 19.72
N PRO A 42 17.41 1.92 19.77
CA PRO A 42 16.27 2.14 18.91
C PRO A 42 15.72 3.53 19.19
N ILE A 43 15.17 4.16 18.15
CA ILE A 43 14.48 5.44 18.30
C ILE A 43 13.28 5.17 19.19
N ASP A 44 13.18 5.89 20.31
CA ASP A 44 12.02 5.77 21.20
C ASP A 44 10.77 6.36 20.55
N SER A 45 9.58 5.94 21.03
CA SER A 45 8.29 6.35 20.46
C SER A 45 8.03 7.88 20.54
N LEU A 46 8.76 8.61 21.39
CA LEU A 46 8.66 10.06 21.49
C LEU A 46 9.46 10.79 20.41
N ARG A 47 10.53 10.15 19.91
CA ARG A 47 11.41 10.72 18.87
C ARG A 47 11.02 10.30 17.46
N GLU A 48 10.26 9.22 17.29
CA GLU A 48 9.85 8.71 15.96
C GLU A 48 9.35 9.84 15.05
N ASN A 49 8.43 10.67 15.53
CA ASN A 49 7.86 11.79 14.75
C ASN A 49 8.87 12.91 14.42
N LYS A 50 10.00 12.99 15.11
CA LYS A 50 11.00 14.05 14.89
C LYS A 50 12.09 13.62 13.92
N VAL A 51 12.45 12.33 13.91
CA VAL A 51 13.60 11.82 13.16
C VAL A 51 13.19 10.96 11.96
N MET A 52 11.91 10.62 11.85
CA MET A 52 11.37 9.79 10.79
C MET A 52 10.33 10.55 9.96
N SER A 53 10.19 10.17 8.70
CA SER A 53 9.29 10.86 7.77
C SER A 53 8.51 9.88 6.91
N LEU A 54 7.17 10.08 6.88
CA LEU A 54 6.25 9.44 5.94
C LEU A 54 6.03 10.27 4.67
N LYS A 55 6.73 11.42 4.55
CA LYS A 55 6.57 12.32 3.41
C LYS A 55 6.95 11.65 2.11
N THR A 56 6.09 11.84 1.13
CA THR A 56 6.32 11.40 -0.25
C THR A 56 6.24 12.61 -1.17
N ARG A 57 7.21 12.73 -2.05
CA ARG A 57 7.26 13.76 -3.09
C ARG A 57 7.06 13.12 -4.45
N PHE A 58 6.27 13.77 -5.27
CA PHE A 58 6.01 13.38 -6.65
C PHE A 58 6.44 14.52 -7.56
N GLY A 59 6.99 14.19 -8.70
CA GLY A 59 7.52 15.13 -9.67
C GLY A 59 9.02 14.98 -9.82
N ASN A 60 9.54 15.64 -10.84
CA ASN A 60 10.96 15.65 -11.18
C ASN A 60 11.48 17.09 -11.08
N LEU A 61 12.51 17.30 -10.29
CA LEU A 61 13.22 18.58 -10.17
C LEU A 61 14.03 18.94 -11.42
N GLY A 62 14.11 18.03 -12.40
CA GLY A 62 14.97 18.19 -13.56
C GLY A 62 16.45 17.98 -13.22
N ASN A 63 17.33 18.69 -13.91
CA ASN A 63 18.74 18.65 -13.63
C ASN A 63 19.04 19.52 -12.39
N ILE A 64 19.35 18.90 -11.26
CA ILE A 64 19.64 19.60 -10.01
C ILE A 64 20.92 20.50 -10.07
N LEU A 65 21.72 20.36 -11.10
CA LEU A 65 22.89 21.22 -11.36
C LEU A 65 22.55 22.44 -12.20
N ASP A 66 21.36 22.50 -12.75
CA ASP A 66 20.85 23.62 -13.54
C ASP A 66 19.92 24.48 -12.68
N PHE A 67 20.52 25.38 -11.89
CA PHE A 67 19.79 26.19 -10.90
C PHE A 67 18.79 27.18 -11.55
N ASP A 68 18.99 27.56 -12.80
CA ASP A 68 18.13 28.52 -13.50
C ASP A 68 16.83 27.88 -14.01
N ASN A 69 16.81 26.55 -14.15
CA ASN A 69 15.66 25.78 -14.67
C ASN A 69 15.07 24.80 -13.63
N LEU A 70 15.38 24.96 -12.35
CA LEU A 70 14.73 24.20 -11.28
C LEU A 70 13.26 24.61 -11.19
N THR A 71 12.35 23.68 -11.51
CA THR A 71 10.90 23.89 -11.42
C THR A 71 10.35 23.20 -10.18
N GLU A 72 10.25 23.94 -9.07
CA GLU A 72 9.53 23.46 -7.85
C GLU A 72 8.02 23.42 -8.04
N GLU A 73 7.48 24.13 -9.05
CA GLU A 73 6.06 24.30 -9.31
C GLU A 73 5.31 23.00 -9.63
N ASN A 74 6.03 21.95 -10.05
CA ASN A 74 5.45 20.68 -10.44
C ASN A 74 5.63 19.57 -9.39
N ILE A 75 6.00 19.94 -8.15
CA ILE A 75 6.18 18.95 -7.09
C ILE A 75 4.93 18.86 -6.23
N TYR A 76 4.34 17.67 -6.17
CA TYR A 76 3.26 17.36 -5.26
C TYR A 76 3.82 16.70 -3.99
N VAL A 77 3.52 17.23 -2.83
CA VAL A 77 4.03 16.72 -1.55
C VAL A 77 2.88 16.21 -0.70
N LEU A 78 3.03 14.99 -0.20
CA LEU A 78 2.12 14.36 0.75
C LEU A 78 2.86 14.11 2.07
N ASP A 79 2.26 14.48 3.19
CA ASP A 79 2.79 14.22 4.53
C ASP A 79 2.55 12.77 4.99
N SER A 80 1.64 12.06 4.33
CA SER A 80 1.26 10.68 4.63
C SER A 80 1.08 9.88 3.34
N PRO A 81 1.43 8.58 3.32
CA PRO A 81 1.08 7.71 2.21
C PRO A 81 -0.41 7.32 2.21
N VAL A 82 -1.13 7.58 3.29
CA VAL A 82 -2.56 7.27 3.43
C VAL A 82 -3.37 8.49 3.07
N LEU A 83 -4.16 8.40 2.01
CA LEU A 83 -4.95 9.51 1.48
C LEU A 83 -6.42 9.37 1.85
N SER A 84 -7.02 10.44 2.35
CA SER A 84 -8.48 10.56 2.40
C SER A 84 -9.07 10.61 0.98
N ASN A 85 -10.39 10.40 0.83
CA ASN A 85 -11.02 10.47 -0.48
C ASN A 85 -10.79 11.83 -1.14
N SER A 86 -10.97 12.93 -0.39
CA SER A 86 -10.76 14.28 -0.92
C SER A 86 -9.29 14.57 -1.29
N GLN A 87 -8.33 14.00 -0.56
CA GLN A 87 -6.91 14.12 -0.92
C GLN A 87 -6.58 13.29 -2.16
N PHE A 88 -7.20 12.12 -2.31
CA PHE A 88 -7.03 11.26 -3.48
C PHE A 88 -7.59 11.95 -4.74
N ASP A 89 -8.79 12.54 -4.66
CA ASP A 89 -9.39 13.27 -5.78
C ASP A 89 -8.49 14.45 -6.21
N LYS A 90 -8.00 15.25 -5.26
CA LYS A 90 -7.04 16.34 -5.55
C LYS A 90 -5.73 15.83 -6.17
N PHE A 91 -5.26 14.66 -5.75
CA PHE A 91 -4.08 14.02 -6.33
C PHE A 91 -4.32 13.64 -7.80
N ILE A 92 -5.46 13.02 -8.09
CA ILE A 92 -5.86 12.65 -9.46
C ILE A 92 -5.97 13.90 -10.34
N ASP A 93 -6.64 14.95 -9.85
CA ASP A 93 -6.82 16.21 -10.59
C ASP A 93 -5.48 16.90 -10.89
N PHE A 94 -4.55 16.90 -9.92
CA PHE A 94 -3.24 17.51 -10.09
C PHE A 94 -2.43 16.84 -11.23
N PHE A 95 -2.43 15.52 -11.29
CA PHE A 95 -1.69 14.81 -12.32
C PHE A 95 -2.43 14.72 -13.66
N GLY A 96 -3.74 14.89 -13.69
CA GLY A 96 -4.56 14.94 -14.91
C GLY A 96 -4.18 13.87 -15.95
N LYS A 97 -3.69 14.28 -17.10
CA LYS A 97 -3.27 13.37 -18.19
C LYS A 97 -2.03 12.51 -17.88
N ASN A 98 -1.26 12.86 -16.84
CA ASN A 98 -0.05 12.14 -16.46
C ASN A 98 -0.34 10.96 -15.53
N GLN A 99 -1.61 10.66 -15.26
CA GLN A 99 -2.05 9.50 -14.50
C GLN A 99 -2.85 8.53 -15.38
N ARG A 100 -2.85 7.26 -15.01
CA ARG A 100 -3.65 6.21 -15.63
C ARG A 100 -4.29 5.34 -14.55
N ILE A 101 -5.62 5.23 -14.60
CA ILE A 101 -6.37 4.33 -13.72
C ILE A 101 -6.39 2.95 -14.37
N LEU A 102 -6.01 1.93 -13.60
CA LEU A 102 -6.00 0.53 -13.97
C LEU A 102 -6.95 -0.23 -13.03
N GLU A 103 -7.97 -0.85 -13.58
CA GLU A 103 -8.93 -1.62 -12.80
C GLU A 103 -8.33 -2.97 -12.39
N CYS A 104 -8.30 -3.24 -11.09
CA CYS A 104 -7.87 -4.49 -10.49
C CYS A 104 -9.07 -5.42 -10.28
N LEU A 105 -9.79 -5.67 -11.36
CA LEU A 105 -10.99 -6.49 -11.40
C LEU A 105 -10.85 -7.56 -12.47
N PHE A 106 -11.51 -8.69 -12.28
CA PHE A 106 -11.61 -9.75 -13.29
C PHE A 106 -13.04 -10.26 -13.40
N ASP A 107 -13.40 -10.75 -14.58
CA ASP A 107 -14.72 -11.31 -14.80
C ASP A 107 -14.87 -12.65 -14.06
N LYS A 108 -16.02 -12.87 -13.45
CA LYS A 108 -16.33 -14.06 -12.66
C LYS A 108 -16.05 -15.37 -13.41
N ASN A 109 -16.16 -15.36 -14.73
CA ASN A 109 -15.93 -16.52 -15.59
C ASN A 109 -14.54 -16.57 -16.23
N SER A 110 -13.66 -15.63 -15.86
CA SER A 110 -12.25 -15.61 -16.31
C SER A 110 -11.32 -16.13 -15.20
N ASP A 111 -10.08 -16.37 -15.54
CA ASP A 111 -9.07 -16.75 -14.56
C ASP A 111 -8.25 -15.55 -14.08
N LEU A 112 -7.81 -15.63 -12.84
CA LEU A 112 -7.05 -14.58 -12.17
C LEU A 112 -5.68 -14.36 -12.85
N GLU A 113 -5.06 -15.41 -13.38
CA GLU A 113 -3.73 -15.33 -13.99
C GLU A 113 -3.76 -14.48 -15.27
N SER A 114 -4.74 -14.73 -16.15
CA SER A 114 -4.95 -13.92 -17.37
C SER A 114 -5.26 -12.45 -17.02
N ALA A 115 -6.04 -12.21 -15.98
CA ALA A 115 -6.33 -10.86 -15.53
C ALA A 115 -5.08 -10.12 -15.01
N LEU A 116 -4.21 -10.81 -14.27
CA LEU A 116 -2.93 -10.25 -13.82
C LEU A 116 -1.97 -9.97 -14.98
N GLU A 117 -1.92 -10.86 -16.01
CA GLU A 117 -1.12 -10.63 -17.21
C GLU A 117 -1.62 -9.38 -17.96
N ASN A 118 -2.94 -9.23 -18.12
CA ASN A 118 -3.52 -8.04 -18.74
C ASN A 118 -3.18 -6.77 -17.94
N LEU A 119 -3.27 -6.81 -16.62
CA LEU A 119 -2.91 -5.68 -15.75
C LEU A 119 -1.43 -5.27 -15.91
N LYS A 120 -0.52 -6.25 -15.98
CA LYS A 120 0.91 -6.01 -16.23
C LYS A 120 1.14 -5.32 -17.58
N ASN A 121 0.49 -5.80 -18.63
CA ASN A 121 0.60 -5.24 -19.99
C ASN A 121 0.06 -3.80 -20.04
N GLN A 122 -1.06 -3.51 -19.40
CA GLN A 122 -1.61 -2.16 -19.30
C GLN A 122 -0.66 -1.22 -18.54
N ALA A 123 -0.05 -1.67 -17.45
CA ALA A 123 0.90 -0.90 -16.67
C ALA A 123 2.18 -0.60 -17.48
N GLU A 124 2.70 -1.59 -18.22
CA GLU A 124 3.84 -1.41 -19.11
C GLU A 124 3.53 -0.41 -20.21
N GLN A 125 2.40 -0.56 -20.90
CA GLN A 125 1.97 0.35 -21.94
C GLN A 125 1.88 1.79 -21.43
N ALA A 126 1.22 2.00 -20.27
CA ALA A 126 1.11 3.31 -19.65
C ALA A 126 2.49 3.93 -19.35
N ALA A 127 3.41 3.14 -18.79
CA ALA A 127 4.76 3.61 -18.51
C ALA A 127 5.52 4.01 -19.78
N ARG A 128 5.39 3.24 -20.88
CA ARG A 128 6.01 3.54 -22.16
C ARG A 128 5.40 4.76 -22.85
N GLU A 129 4.13 5.05 -22.58
CA GLU A 129 3.43 6.26 -23.04
C GLU A 129 3.81 7.52 -22.23
N GLY A 130 4.67 7.39 -21.21
CA GLY A 130 5.13 8.51 -20.39
C GLY A 130 4.21 8.86 -19.23
N ILE A 131 3.25 7.99 -18.90
CA ILE A 131 2.44 8.13 -17.67
C ILE A 131 3.33 7.98 -16.45
N THR A 132 3.25 8.92 -15.53
CA THR A 132 4.07 8.93 -14.30
C THR A 132 3.33 8.39 -13.08
N GLN A 133 2.01 8.37 -13.10
CA GLN A 133 1.18 7.91 -11.97
C GLN A 133 0.25 6.77 -12.42
N LEU A 134 0.54 5.56 -11.99
CA LEU A 134 -0.38 4.45 -12.11
C LEU A 134 -1.28 4.41 -10.88
N VAL A 135 -2.58 4.27 -11.10
CA VAL A 135 -3.60 4.17 -10.05
C VAL A 135 -4.29 2.82 -10.17
N LEU A 136 -3.96 1.91 -9.27
CA LEU A 136 -4.61 0.60 -9.18
C LEU A 136 -5.87 0.73 -8.32
N THR A 137 -7.04 0.34 -8.86
CA THR A 137 -8.31 0.47 -8.14
C THR A 137 -9.17 -0.78 -8.24
N ASP A 138 -9.85 -1.12 -7.13
CA ASP A 138 -10.87 -2.17 -7.06
C ASP A 138 -12.28 -1.59 -6.84
N LYS A 139 -12.47 -0.27 -6.99
CA LYS A 139 -13.70 0.43 -6.58
C LYS A 139 -14.95 -0.01 -7.33
N ASN A 140 -14.83 -0.47 -8.57
CA ASN A 140 -15.96 -0.78 -9.45
C ASN A 140 -16.41 -2.25 -9.36
N ILE A 141 -16.44 -2.81 -8.15
CA ILE A 141 -16.87 -4.19 -7.89
C ILE A 141 -18.35 -4.35 -8.25
N SER A 142 -18.69 -5.47 -8.87
CA SER A 142 -20.07 -5.86 -9.19
C SER A 142 -20.26 -7.36 -9.03
N SER A 143 -21.49 -7.85 -9.28
CA SER A 143 -21.78 -9.29 -9.29
C SER A 143 -21.03 -10.08 -10.36
N GLU A 144 -20.59 -9.41 -11.42
CA GLU A 144 -19.90 -10.01 -12.57
C GLU A 144 -18.39 -9.71 -12.55
N LYS A 145 -17.97 -8.62 -11.87
CA LYS A 145 -16.57 -8.20 -11.76
C LYS A 145 -16.08 -8.33 -10.33
N LEU A 146 -15.22 -9.29 -10.10
CA LEU A 146 -14.64 -9.59 -8.79
C LEU A 146 -13.32 -8.84 -8.59
N PRO A 147 -13.00 -8.42 -7.36
CA PRO A 147 -11.73 -7.76 -7.09
C PRO A 147 -10.59 -8.76 -7.08
N MET A 148 -9.49 -8.41 -7.75
CA MET A 148 -8.22 -9.10 -7.55
C MET A 148 -7.63 -8.66 -6.20
N PRO A 149 -6.96 -9.55 -5.44
CA PRO A 149 -6.28 -9.14 -4.22
C PRO A 149 -5.28 -8.01 -4.51
N MET A 150 -5.48 -6.84 -3.93
CA MET A 150 -4.71 -5.64 -4.27
C MET A 150 -3.21 -5.82 -4.05
N LEU A 151 -2.82 -6.53 -3.00
CA LEU A 151 -1.42 -6.85 -2.73
C LEU A 151 -0.78 -7.66 -3.88
N LEU A 152 -1.53 -8.59 -4.47
CA LEU A 152 -1.09 -9.38 -5.63
C LEU A 152 -0.95 -8.50 -6.89
N CYS A 153 -1.90 -7.59 -7.11
CA CYS A 153 -1.85 -6.63 -8.22
C CYS A 153 -0.61 -5.74 -8.16
N ILE A 154 -0.30 -5.21 -6.95
CA ILE A 154 0.91 -4.41 -6.75
C ILE A 154 2.16 -5.25 -7.00
N GLY A 155 2.22 -6.47 -6.44
CA GLY A 155 3.34 -7.38 -6.64
C GLY A 155 3.59 -7.68 -8.11
N ALA A 156 2.52 -7.96 -8.87
CA ALA A 156 2.58 -8.23 -10.31
C ALA A 156 3.11 -7.02 -11.09
N VAL A 157 2.49 -5.85 -10.92
CA VAL A 157 2.86 -4.62 -11.63
C VAL A 157 4.29 -4.18 -11.25
N ASN A 158 4.59 -4.12 -9.95
CA ASN A 158 5.90 -3.68 -9.46
C ASN A 158 7.03 -4.58 -10.00
N THR A 159 6.86 -5.90 -9.88
CA THR A 159 7.85 -6.87 -10.34
C THR A 159 8.04 -6.83 -11.85
N HIS A 160 6.94 -6.71 -12.61
CA HIS A 160 6.98 -6.60 -14.07
C HIS A 160 7.74 -5.34 -14.51
N LEU A 161 7.40 -4.18 -13.95
CA LEU A 161 8.06 -2.93 -14.28
C LEU A 161 9.54 -2.88 -13.86
N ILE A 162 9.92 -3.55 -12.75
CA ILE A 162 11.32 -3.70 -12.36
C ILE A 162 12.08 -4.52 -13.39
N LYS A 163 11.55 -5.67 -13.83
CA LYS A 163 12.18 -6.53 -14.85
C LYS A 163 12.42 -5.81 -16.17
N LEU A 164 11.56 -4.86 -16.50
CA LEU A 164 11.66 -4.05 -17.74
C LEU A 164 12.48 -2.77 -17.57
N GLY A 165 12.95 -2.44 -16.37
CA GLY A 165 13.63 -1.18 -16.08
C GLY A 165 12.73 0.06 -16.11
N LEU A 166 11.42 -0.12 -16.08
CA LEU A 166 10.42 0.95 -16.14
C LEU A 166 9.97 1.49 -14.79
N ARG A 167 10.22 0.74 -13.70
CA ARG A 167 9.70 1.07 -12.36
C ARG A 167 10.12 2.45 -11.86
N GLY A 168 11.31 2.92 -12.25
CA GLY A 168 11.82 4.24 -11.85
C GLY A 168 11.06 5.43 -12.43
N TYR A 169 10.30 5.23 -13.49
CA TYR A 169 9.56 6.30 -14.19
C TYR A 169 8.14 6.49 -13.68
N VAL A 170 7.61 5.55 -12.90
CA VAL A 170 6.21 5.56 -12.45
C VAL A 170 6.09 5.39 -10.94
N SER A 171 5.05 5.99 -10.37
CA SER A 171 4.57 5.72 -9.02
C SER A 171 3.34 4.81 -9.08
N ILE A 172 3.21 3.90 -8.15
CA ILE A 172 2.05 3.01 -8.02
C ILE A 172 1.20 3.50 -6.87
N ASN A 173 0.05 4.07 -7.18
CA ASN A 173 -0.91 4.58 -6.21
C ASN A 173 -2.09 3.61 -6.14
N VAL A 174 -2.67 3.43 -4.97
CA VAL A 174 -3.67 2.40 -4.73
C VAL A 174 -4.94 3.00 -4.18
N GLN A 175 -6.07 2.60 -4.74
CA GLN A 175 -7.40 2.85 -4.18
C GLN A 175 -8.06 1.50 -3.95
N THR A 176 -8.23 1.09 -2.68
CA THR A 176 -8.65 -0.28 -2.37
C THR A 176 -9.62 -0.36 -1.22
N GLY A 177 -10.52 -1.34 -1.29
CA GLY A 177 -11.46 -1.69 -0.25
C GLY A 177 -10.90 -2.64 0.82
N ASP A 178 -9.79 -3.32 0.56
CA ASP A 178 -9.29 -4.39 1.42
C ASP A 178 -8.24 -3.95 2.47
N ALA A 179 -7.77 -2.70 2.43
CA ALA A 179 -6.81 -2.16 3.40
C ALA A 179 -7.53 -1.55 4.61
N LEU A 180 -7.42 -2.17 5.77
CA LEU A 180 -8.15 -1.78 6.98
C LEU A 180 -7.27 -1.43 8.18
N ASP A 181 -6.15 -2.12 8.35
CA ASP A 181 -5.26 -2.03 9.50
C ASP A 181 -3.83 -1.65 9.10
N THR A 182 -2.99 -1.32 10.07
CA THR A 182 -1.59 -0.93 9.82
C THR A 182 -0.82 -1.98 9.04
N HIS A 183 -1.08 -3.27 9.28
CA HIS A 183 -0.37 -4.35 8.58
C HIS A 183 -0.69 -4.36 7.08
N SER A 184 -1.95 -4.17 6.70
CA SER A 184 -2.35 -4.06 5.29
C SER A 184 -1.62 -2.91 4.57
N PHE A 185 -1.55 -1.73 5.21
CA PHE A 185 -0.80 -0.59 4.63
C PHE A 185 0.69 -0.88 4.55
N ALA A 186 1.27 -1.45 5.59
CA ALA A 186 2.69 -1.79 5.62
C ALA A 186 3.05 -2.78 4.50
N THR A 187 2.23 -3.80 4.26
CA THR A 187 2.48 -4.79 3.21
C THR A 187 2.31 -4.17 1.82
N LEU A 188 1.26 -3.38 1.56
CA LEU A 188 1.07 -2.69 0.27
C LEU A 188 2.26 -1.80 -0.06
N ILE A 189 2.70 -0.96 0.89
CA ILE A 189 3.83 -0.04 0.70
C ILE A 189 5.13 -0.84 0.59
N GLY A 190 5.33 -1.82 1.44
CA GLY A 190 6.53 -2.67 1.45
C GLY A 190 6.71 -3.47 0.18
N VAL A 191 5.63 -3.83 -0.53
CA VAL A 191 5.67 -4.49 -1.84
C VAL A 191 5.86 -3.49 -2.98
N GLY A 192 5.47 -2.22 -2.81
CA GLY A 192 5.76 -1.21 -3.83
C GLY A 192 4.75 -0.08 -4.00
N ALA A 193 3.65 -0.05 -3.25
CA ALA A 193 2.71 1.06 -3.32
C ALA A 193 3.34 2.36 -2.83
N THR A 194 3.03 3.46 -3.51
CA THR A 194 3.48 4.80 -3.14
C THR A 194 2.48 5.47 -2.20
N THR A 195 1.19 5.37 -2.52
CA THR A 195 0.09 5.86 -1.69
C THR A 195 -1.05 4.85 -1.65
N VAL A 196 -1.88 4.95 -0.62
CA VAL A 196 -3.06 4.10 -0.44
C VAL A 196 -4.26 4.96 -0.03
N ASN A 197 -5.35 4.87 -0.79
CA ASN A 197 -6.65 5.38 -0.44
C ASN A 197 -7.56 4.21 -0.03
N PRO A 198 -7.86 4.02 1.27
CA PRO A 198 -8.68 2.93 1.77
C PRO A 198 -10.15 3.34 1.77
N TYR A 199 -10.78 3.48 0.59
CA TYR A 199 -12.12 4.07 0.47
C TYR A 199 -13.17 3.34 1.32
N LEU A 200 -13.15 2.00 1.38
CA LEU A 200 -14.13 1.22 2.14
C LEU A 200 -13.94 1.35 3.66
N ALA A 201 -12.69 1.58 4.13
CA ALA A 201 -12.46 1.90 5.53
C ALA A 201 -13.14 3.23 5.90
N PHE A 202 -13.09 4.22 5.03
CA PHE A 202 -13.78 5.50 5.24
C PHE A 202 -15.30 5.34 5.18
N ASP A 203 -15.84 4.53 4.27
CA ASP A 203 -17.27 4.23 4.21
C ASP A 203 -17.73 3.52 5.50
N SER A 204 -16.92 2.61 6.03
CA SER A 204 -17.17 1.95 7.31
C SER A 204 -17.16 2.94 8.49
N LEU A 205 -16.24 3.91 8.48
CA LEU A 205 -16.24 4.99 9.46
C LEU A 205 -17.48 5.87 9.34
N TYR A 206 -17.88 6.22 8.11
CA TYR A 206 -19.09 7.00 7.86
C TYR A 206 -20.34 6.29 8.39
N GLN A 207 -20.49 4.99 8.11
CA GLN A 207 -21.61 4.19 8.62
C GLN A 207 -21.67 4.17 10.15
N ARG A 208 -20.52 4.04 10.81
CA ARG A 208 -20.43 4.08 12.28
C ARG A 208 -20.69 5.48 12.84
N HIS A 209 -20.20 6.51 12.16
CA HIS A 209 -20.46 7.91 12.52
C HIS A 209 -21.95 8.24 12.42
N SER A 210 -22.65 7.82 11.34
CA SER A 210 -24.09 8.03 11.17
C SER A 210 -24.92 7.35 12.28
N LYS A 211 -24.42 6.25 12.86
CA LYS A 211 -24.98 5.58 14.04
C LYS A 211 -24.57 6.22 15.37
N LYS A 212 -23.89 7.37 15.35
CA LYS A 212 -23.41 8.12 16.53
C LYS A 212 -22.47 7.31 17.46
N LEU A 213 -21.74 6.31 16.91
CA LEU A 213 -20.85 5.46 17.70
C LEU A 213 -19.53 6.15 18.10
N PHE A 214 -19.23 7.31 17.51
CA PHE A 214 -18.00 8.09 17.81
C PHE A 214 -18.27 9.34 18.67
N GLY A 215 -19.39 9.35 19.39
CA GLY A 215 -19.73 10.43 20.31
C GLY A 215 -19.87 11.78 19.57
N LYS A 216 -19.09 12.77 20.00
CA LYS A 216 -19.14 14.14 19.46
C LYS A 216 -18.16 14.46 18.33
N PHE A 217 -17.37 13.51 17.90
CA PHE A 217 -16.42 13.74 16.81
C PHE A 217 -17.14 13.94 15.47
N SER A 218 -16.70 14.92 14.69
CA SER A 218 -17.11 15.05 13.29
C SER A 218 -16.59 13.91 12.44
N PHE A 219 -17.17 13.69 11.25
CA PHE A 219 -16.68 12.66 10.35
C PHE A 219 -15.22 12.91 9.92
N ASP A 220 -14.88 14.16 9.60
CA ASP A 220 -13.51 14.53 9.20
C ASP A 220 -12.50 14.28 10.33
N GLU A 221 -12.90 14.51 11.59
CA GLU A 221 -12.07 14.12 12.72
C GLU A 221 -11.88 12.62 12.83
N CYS A 222 -12.92 11.80 12.56
CA CYS A 222 -12.81 10.36 12.56
C CYS A 222 -11.84 9.87 11.49
N VAL A 223 -11.93 10.43 10.27
CA VAL A 223 -11.01 10.13 9.16
C VAL A 223 -9.58 10.53 9.53
N SER A 224 -9.40 11.74 10.04
CA SER A 224 -8.08 12.26 10.46
C SER A 224 -7.43 11.40 11.55
N ARG A 225 -8.22 10.95 12.53
CA ARG A 225 -7.78 10.07 13.62
C ARG A 225 -7.42 8.67 13.12
N TYR A 226 -8.16 8.14 12.16
CA TYR A 226 -7.84 6.86 11.52
C TYR A 226 -6.49 6.96 10.77
N ILE A 227 -6.32 7.97 9.91
CA ILE A 227 -5.06 8.19 9.19
C ILE A 227 -3.89 8.36 10.18
N LYS A 228 -4.08 9.13 11.25
CA LYS A 228 -3.07 9.30 12.30
C LYS A 228 -2.70 7.98 12.96
N SER A 229 -3.66 7.11 13.21
CA SER A 229 -3.43 5.78 13.79
C SER A 229 -2.56 4.91 12.89
N VAL A 230 -2.89 4.84 11.59
CA VAL A 230 -2.11 4.09 10.60
C VAL A 230 -0.69 4.67 10.46
N ASN A 231 -0.57 6.00 10.39
CA ASN A 231 0.72 6.67 10.30
C ASN A 231 1.62 6.35 11.51
N PHE A 232 1.05 6.36 12.70
CA PHE A 232 1.77 5.99 13.93
C PHE A 232 2.27 4.53 13.87
N GLY A 233 1.41 3.62 13.40
CA GLY A 233 1.79 2.21 13.22
C GLY A 233 2.90 2.02 12.18
N LEU A 234 2.84 2.73 11.05
CA LEU A 234 3.89 2.71 10.03
C LEU A 234 5.23 3.22 10.56
N LEU A 235 5.23 4.35 11.28
CA LEU A 235 6.44 4.88 11.92
C LEU A 235 7.03 3.88 12.90
N LYS A 236 6.19 3.18 13.66
CA LYS A 236 6.63 2.15 14.61
C LYS A 236 7.29 0.96 13.91
N ILE A 237 6.72 0.49 12.80
CA ILE A 237 7.32 -0.57 11.98
C ILE A 237 8.67 -0.12 11.43
N MET A 238 8.74 1.07 10.84
CA MET A 238 9.97 1.63 10.28
C MET A 238 11.04 1.80 11.36
N SER A 239 10.67 2.29 12.54
CA SER A 239 11.56 2.44 13.69
C SER A 239 12.22 1.12 14.08
N LYS A 240 11.43 0.03 14.18
CA LYS A 240 11.94 -1.31 14.48
C LYS A 240 12.83 -1.90 13.39
N MET A 241 12.80 -1.34 12.19
CA MET A 241 13.66 -1.73 11.07
C MET A 241 14.87 -0.83 10.91
N GLY A 242 14.96 0.25 11.68
CA GLY A 242 16.02 1.25 11.54
C GLY A 242 15.90 2.11 10.27
N ILE A 243 14.69 2.25 9.73
CA ILE A 243 14.39 3.02 8.50
C ILE A 243 13.79 4.37 8.91
N SER A 244 14.39 5.48 8.47
CA SER A 244 13.97 6.83 8.83
C SER A 244 13.03 7.49 7.80
N VAL A 245 13.05 7.05 6.54
CA VAL A 245 12.23 7.62 5.47
C VAL A 245 11.42 6.55 4.75
N LEU A 246 10.16 6.86 4.44
CA LEU A 246 9.25 5.91 3.82
C LEU A 246 9.75 5.38 2.47
N SER A 247 10.47 6.19 1.71
CA SER A 247 11.04 5.79 0.41
C SER A 247 12.02 4.62 0.52
N SER A 248 12.70 4.45 1.67
CA SER A 248 13.59 3.32 1.93
C SER A 248 12.84 2.06 2.40
N TYR A 249 11.61 2.21 2.89
CA TYR A 249 10.74 1.09 3.24
C TYR A 249 9.99 0.56 2.01
N ARG A 250 9.61 1.46 1.11
CA ARG A 250 8.83 1.16 -0.09
C ARG A 250 9.55 0.20 -1.03
N GLY A 251 8.89 -0.90 -1.37
CA GLY A 251 9.46 -1.90 -2.27
C GLY A 251 10.60 -2.72 -1.67
N GLY A 252 10.90 -2.57 -0.39
CA GLY A 252 11.96 -3.32 0.29
C GLY A 252 11.63 -4.80 0.46
N CYS A 253 10.37 -5.21 0.31
CA CYS A 253 9.90 -6.59 0.44
C CYS A 253 10.41 -7.30 1.69
N ASN A 254 10.53 -6.59 2.81
CA ASN A 254 11.05 -7.10 4.08
C ASN A 254 10.02 -7.95 4.82
N PHE A 255 9.57 -9.01 4.16
CA PHE A 255 8.57 -9.93 4.67
C PHE A 255 9.02 -11.37 4.49
N GLU A 256 8.42 -12.23 5.28
CA GLU A 256 8.35 -13.67 5.03
C GLU A 256 6.90 -14.06 4.80
N THR A 257 6.66 -15.12 4.04
CA THR A 257 5.33 -15.66 3.82
C THR A 257 5.20 -17.05 4.43
N VAL A 258 4.01 -17.34 4.94
CA VAL A 258 3.66 -18.65 5.48
C VAL A 258 2.33 -19.08 4.85
N GLY A 259 2.40 -20.18 4.09
CA GLY A 259 1.21 -20.75 3.45
C GLY A 259 0.87 -20.23 2.05
N LEU A 260 1.78 -19.46 1.42
CA LEU A 260 1.70 -19.15 -0.01
C LEU A 260 2.64 -20.03 -0.82
N SER A 261 2.21 -20.42 -2.01
CA SER A 261 3.03 -21.20 -2.90
C SER A 261 4.34 -20.48 -3.24
N ARG A 262 5.43 -21.22 -3.32
CA ARG A 262 6.73 -20.67 -3.69
C ARG A 262 6.73 -20.07 -5.09
N THR A 263 5.88 -20.56 -5.98
CA THR A 263 5.71 -20.02 -7.33
C THR A 263 5.14 -18.61 -7.28
N ILE A 264 4.02 -18.38 -6.56
CA ILE A 264 3.43 -17.04 -6.37
C ILE A 264 4.47 -16.09 -5.78
N VAL A 265 5.17 -16.52 -4.73
CA VAL A 265 6.15 -15.64 -4.07
C VAL A 265 7.30 -15.28 -5.00
N LYS A 266 7.82 -16.25 -5.77
CA LYS A 266 8.89 -16.02 -6.74
C LYS A 266 8.46 -15.07 -7.87
N ASP A 267 7.24 -15.23 -8.38
CA ASP A 267 6.79 -14.52 -9.57
C ASP A 267 6.30 -13.09 -9.27
N TYR A 268 5.64 -12.90 -8.12
CA TYR A 268 5.00 -11.62 -7.76
C TYR A 268 5.67 -10.88 -6.62
N PHE A 269 6.42 -11.56 -5.75
CA PHE A 269 7.05 -10.97 -4.57
C PHE A 269 8.54 -11.36 -4.45
N PRO A 270 9.37 -11.10 -5.47
CA PRO A 270 10.78 -11.44 -5.41
C PRO A 270 11.46 -10.75 -4.23
N GLY A 271 12.30 -11.50 -3.50
CA GLY A 271 12.93 -11.03 -2.27
C GLY A 271 12.20 -11.44 -0.99
N VAL A 272 10.92 -11.79 -1.07
CA VAL A 272 10.17 -12.36 0.06
C VAL A 272 10.49 -13.85 0.21
N VAL A 273 10.68 -14.29 1.45
CA VAL A 273 10.98 -15.70 1.74
C VAL A 273 9.69 -16.48 2.00
N SER A 274 9.45 -17.55 1.24
CA SER A 274 8.37 -18.49 1.51
C SER A 274 8.88 -19.63 2.40
N LYS A 275 8.59 -19.56 3.70
CA LYS A 275 9.02 -20.59 4.67
C LYS A 275 8.22 -21.88 4.50
N ILE A 276 6.92 -21.76 4.42
CA ILE A 276 5.99 -22.88 4.21
C ILE A 276 5.17 -22.56 2.96
N SER A 277 5.28 -23.44 1.96
CA SER A 277 4.47 -23.36 0.76
C SER A 277 3.01 -23.71 1.07
N GLY A 278 2.08 -23.25 0.23
CA GLY A 278 0.65 -23.50 0.42
C GLY A 278 -0.16 -23.08 -0.79
N ILE A 279 -1.12 -22.17 -0.58
CA ILE A 279 -2.13 -21.75 -1.56
C ILE A 279 -1.48 -21.17 -2.82
N GLY A 280 -1.94 -21.62 -3.99
CA GLY A 280 -1.63 -21.09 -5.32
C GLY A 280 -2.68 -20.11 -5.84
N LEU A 281 -2.57 -19.70 -7.12
CA LEU A 281 -3.55 -18.79 -7.75
C LEU A 281 -4.94 -19.43 -7.92
N SER A 282 -5.00 -20.75 -7.94
CA SER A 282 -6.23 -21.54 -8.10
C SER A 282 -6.83 -22.04 -6.78
N GLY A 283 -6.27 -21.63 -5.64
CA GLY A 283 -6.64 -22.12 -4.31
C GLY A 283 -7.54 -21.19 -3.50
#